data_e01fdfdda038bad9e72766fb2ba12cb3
#
_entry.id   e01fdfdda038bad9e72766fb2ba12cb3
#
_cell.length_a   1.000
_cell.length_b   1.000
_cell.length_c   1.000
_cell.angle_alpha   90.00
_cell.angle_beta   90.00
_cell.angle_gamma   90.00
#
_symmetry.space_group_name_H-M   'P 1'
#
loop_
_entity.id
_entity.type
_entity.pdbx_description
1 polymer ?
#
loop_
_entity_poly.entity_id
_entity_poly.type
_entity_poly.pdbx_seq_one_letter_code
_entity_poly.pdbx_strand_id
1 'polypeptide(L)'
;MQVIDEPDQKGSTQNWMWVYLTDEYSGSPRMVLFQYERTRAGHHPAEFLGDQFEGSFTCDGYQAYHNLPERITVTGCMAHARRRFDEALTALKKDFTKEQLKETTAYQALARIGMLYKIEEMIRDKTPEERYEERQKQAKPLLEAFFGWLHTLEDSVDRSSLIGQAVLHTLNQKVYLRRYLEDGHLSIDNLAAERPLKNFATGRRNWLFAKSIRGAQASATVYSITETAMLNGLKPYNYLTYVMEQMKDLGPFPEKEAMLELLPWSTSLPAECHSKLKK
;
A
#
# COMPACT_ATOMS: atom_id res chain seq x y z
N MET A 1 6.44 12.38 10.05
CA MET A 1 7.68 12.52 10.85
C MET A 1 7.89 13.96 11.24
N GLN A 2 8.88 14.28 12.09
CA GLN A 2 9.27 15.65 12.43
C GLN A 2 10.64 15.94 11.82
N VAL A 3 10.80 17.18 11.31
CA VAL A 3 12.09 17.74 10.85
C VAL A 3 12.34 19.01 11.64
N ILE A 4 13.48 19.10 12.35
CA ILE A 4 13.72 20.19 13.30
C ILE A 4 14.08 21.48 12.57
N ASP A 5 15.07 21.39 11.67
CA ASP A 5 15.58 22.55 10.93
C ASP A 5 14.85 22.70 9.56
N GLU A 6 13.51 22.68 9.60
CA GLU A 6 12.68 22.92 8.42
C GLU A 6 12.40 24.43 8.31
N PRO A 7 12.81 25.10 7.23
CA PRO A 7 12.52 26.53 7.03
C PRO A 7 11.03 26.81 7.10
N ASP A 8 10.64 27.90 7.73
CA ASP A 8 9.26 28.41 7.85
C ASP A 8 8.28 27.46 8.57
N GLN A 9 8.78 26.46 9.27
CA GLN A 9 7.97 25.55 10.09
C GLN A 9 8.51 25.47 11.53
N LYS A 10 7.57 25.25 12.47
CA LYS A 10 7.97 24.89 13.83
C LYS A 10 8.50 23.46 13.84
N GLY A 11 9.54 23.16 14.60
CA GLY A 11 10.10 21.81 14.73
C GLY A 11 9.10 20.74 15.22
N SER A 12 7.95 21.16 15.78
CA SER A 12 6.83 20.30 16.14
C SER A 12 5.87 20.00 14.98
N THR A 13 6.03 20.63 13.81
CA THR A 13 5.16 20.43 12.65
C THR A 13 5.31 19.03 12.11
N GLN A 14 4.19 18.41 11.76
CA GLN A 14 4.18 17.07 11.20
C GLN A 14 4.48 17.14 9.69
N ASN A 15 5.56 16.48 9.29
CA ASN A 15 5.92 16.23 7.90
C ASN A 15 5.61 14.76 7.54
N TRP A 16 5.63 14.43 6.26
CA TRP A 16 5.12 13.17 5.74
C TRP A 16 6.22 12.35 5.06
N MET A 17 6.15 11.05 5.25
CA MET A 17 6.93 10.09 4.48
C MET A 17 5.93 9.29 3.64
N TRP A 18 5.95 9.52 2.35
CA TRP A 18 5.16 8.80 1.37
C TRP A 18 5.85 7.49 1.04
N VAL A 19 5.07 6.46 0.74
CA VAL A 19 5.58 5.15 0.33
C VAL A 19 4.82 4.69 -0.90
N TYR A 20 5.56 4.37 -1.94
CA TYR A 20 5.07 3.80 -3.18
C TYR A 20 5.61 2.40 -3.33
N LEU A 21 4.79 1.46 -3.75
CA LEU A 21 5.15 0.07 -3.96
C LEU A 21 4.63 -0.39 -5.31
N THR A 22 5.46 -1.07 -6.08
CA THR A 22 4.99 -1.78 -7.28
C THR A 22 4.18 -3.01 -6.87
N ASP A 23 3.00 -3.18 -7.46
CA ASP A 23 2.15 -4.35 -7.20
C ASP A 23 2.86 -5.65 -7.63
N GLU A 24 2.63 -6.74 -6.90
CA GLU A 24 3.25 -8.04 -7.18
C GLU A 24 2.80 -8.67 -8.50
N TYR A 25 1.64 -8.23 -9.00
CA TYR A 25 1.07 -8.71 -10.26
C TYR A 25 1.32 -7.78 -11.45
N SER A 26 2.02 -6.65 -11.24
CA SER A 26 2.25 -5.64 -12.28
C SER A 26 3.20 -6.08 -13.40
N GLY A 27 3.90 -7.22 -13.24
CA GLY A 27 4.97 -7.64 -14.15
C GLY A 27 6.23 -6.78 -14.09
N SER A 28 6.24 -5.72 -13.29
CA SER A 28 7.37 -4.82 -13.07
C SER A 28 8.28 -5.32 -11.95
N PRO A 29 9.57 -4.92 -11.92
CA PRO A 29 10.42 -5.20 -10.77
C PRO A 29 9.80 -4.71 -9.47
N ARG A 30 9.96 -5.50 -8.40
CA ARG A 30 9.44 -5.17 -7.07
C ARG A 30 10.23 -4.02 -6.46
N MET A 31 9.59 -2.87 -6.27
CA MET A 31 10.21 -1.65 -5.74
C MET A 31 9.40 -1.06 -4.61
N VAL A 32 10.10 -0.56 -3.59
CA VAL A 32 9.55 0.28 -2.53
C VAL A 32 10.28 1.61 -2.58
N LEU A 33 9.55 2.70 -2.75
CA LEU A 33 10.12 4.03 -2.85
C LEU A 33 9.53 4.91 -1.74
N PHE A 34 10.41 5.51 -0.95
CA PHE A 34 10.05 6.48 0.06
C PHE A 34 10.34 7.88 -0.44
N GLN A 35 9.42 8.80 -0.16
CA GLN A 35 9.54 10.20 -0.50
C GLN A 35 9.20 11.07 0.71
N TYR A 36 10.09 11.98 1.06
CA TYR A 36 9.83 12.98 2.09
C TYR A 36 9.09 14.17 1.51
N GLU A 37 7.98 14.56 2.18
CA GLU A 37 7.21 15.73 1.81
C GLU A 37 6.76 16.52 3.04
N ARG A 38 6.65 17.85 2.87
CA ARG A 38 6.22 18.77 3.93
C ARG A 38 4.73 18.61 4.26
N THR A 39 3.94 18.16 3.31
CA THR A 39 2.47 18.08 3.43
C THR A 39 1.94 16.73 2.96
N ARG A 40 0.66 16.47 3.23
CA ARG A 40 -0.09 15.36 2.66
C ARG A 40 -0.95 15.82 1.48
N ALA A 41 -0.47 16.75 0.68
CA ALA A 41 -1.22 17.28 -0.46
C ALA A 41 -1.33 16.25 -1.60
N GLY A 42 -2.46 16.26 -2.31
CA GLY A 42 -2.76 15.27 -3.35
C GLY A 42 -1.93 15.41 -4.63
N HIS A 43 -1.21 16.51 -4.82
CA HIS A 43 -0.32 16.70 -5.98
C HIS A 43 0.96 15.86 -5.88
N HIS A 44 1.44 15.53 -4.66
CA HIS A 44 2.69 14.80 -4.49
C HIS A 44 2.73 13.45 -5.23
N PRO A 45 1.70 12.59 -5.21
CA PRO A 45 1.71 11.38 -6.02
C PRO A 45 1.78 11.65 -7.53
N ALA A 46 1.09 12.66 -8.02
CA ALA A 46 1.13 13.00 -9.45
C ALA A 46 2.51 13.49 -9.88
N GLU A 47 3.14 14.35 -9.09
CA GLU A 47 4.52 14.83 -9.32
C GLU A 47 5.54 13.70 -9.25
N PHE A 48 5.41 12.81 -8.24
CA PHE A 48 6.31 11.67 -8.08
C PHE A 48 6.23 10.68 -9.26
N LEU A 49 5.02 10.35 -9.71
CA LEU A 49 4.80 9.44 -10.82
C LEU A 49 5.19 10.08 -12.16
N GLY A 50 5.14 11.41 -12.26
CA GLY A 50 5.49 12.16 -13.47
C GLY A 50 4.46 12.03 -14.58
N ASP A 51 4.67 12.80 -15.67
CA ASP A 51 3.69 12.91 -16.75
C ASP A 51 3.62 11.70 -17.67
N GLN A 52 4.65 10.86 -17.65
CA GLN A 52 4.75 9.67 -18.50
C GLN A 52 4.14 8.42 -17.84
N PHE A 53 3.75 8.49 -16.57
CA PHE A 53 3.16 7.35 -15.90
C PHE A 53 1.70 7.18 -16.32
N GLU A 54 1.39 6.02 -16.87
CA GLU A 54 0.06 5.53 -17.15
C GLU A 54 -0.15 4.21 -16.42
N GLY A 55 -1.28 4.05 -15.71
CA GLY A 55 -1.54 2.82 -14.97
C GLY A 55 -2.45 2.99 -13.78
N SER A 56 -2.39 2.05 -12.85
CA SER A 56 -3.26 2.01 -11.68
C SER A 56 -2.52 2.40 -10.41
N PHE A 57 -3.24 3.07 -9.51
CA PHE A 57 -2.77 3.52 -8.22
C PHE A 57 -3.72 3.07 -7.12
N THR A 58 -3.35 2.02 -6.37
CA THR A 58 -4.16 1.51 -5.25
C THR A 58 -3.83 2.27 -3.97
N CYS A 59 -4.85 2.85 -3.33
CA CYS A 59 -4.66 3.68 -2.15
C CYS A 59 -5.76 3.48 -1.09
N ASP A 60 -5.55 4.08 0.09
CA ASP A 60 -6.61 4.27 1.06
C ASP A 60 -7.66 5.26 0.52
N GLY A 61 -8.82 5.33 1.15
CA GLY A 61 -9.91 6.22 0.71
C GLY A 61 -9.65 7.72 1.00
N TYR A 62 -8.39 8.18 1.06
CA TYR A 62 -8.08 9.58 1.26
C TYR A 62 -8.45 10.40 0.01
N GLN A 63 -9.33 11.38 0.19
CA GLN A 63 -9.97 12.13 -0.90
C GLN A 63 -8.97 12.80 -1.87
N ALA A 64 -7.80 13.20 -1.38
CA ALA A 64 -6.79 13.84 -2.22
C ALA A 64 -6.28 12.95 -3.38
N TYR A 65 -6.35 11.62 -3.25
CA TYR A 65 -5.95 10.70 -4.32
C TYR A 65 -6.98 10.61 -5.46
N HIS A 66 -8.22 11.01 -5.21
CA HIS A 66 -9.26 10.97 -6.23
C HIS A 66 -9.11 12.04 -7.31
N ASN A 67 -8.22 13.03 -7.09
CA ASN A 67 -7.94 14.12 -8.03
C ASN A 67 -6.64 13.88 -8.84
N LEU A 68 -6.17 12.66 -8.93
CA LEU A 68 -5.04 12.32 -9.79
C LEU A 68 -5.43 12.46 -11.28
N PRO A 69 -4.46 12.75 -12.18
CA PRO A 69 -4.71 12.84 -13.60
C PRO A 69 -5.42 11.60 -14.17
N GLU A 70 -6.29 11.77 -15.17
CA GLU A 70 -7.12 10.69 -15.75
C GLU A 70 -6.32 9.48 -16.25
N ARG A 71 -5.06 9.68 -16.66
CA ARG A 71 -4.15 8.60 -17.03
C ARG A 71 -3.81 7.64 -15.89
N ILE A 72 -4.13 8.04 -14.64
CA ILE A 72 -3.91 7.25 -13.43
C ILE A 72 -5.25 6.72 -12.91
N THR A 73 -5.48 5.43 -13.07
CA THR A 73 -6.68 4.78 -12.55
C THR A 73 -6.54 4.56 -11.04
N VAL A 74 -7.27 5.34 -10.24
CA VAL A 74 -7.27 5.15 -8.77
C VAL A 74 -8.11 3.95 -8.41
N THR A 75 -7.55 3.00 -7.65
CA THR A 75 -8.24 1.84 -7.10
C THR A 75 -8.31 1.92 -5.58
N GLY A 76 -9.38 1.38 -4.99
CA GLY A 76 -9.60 1.41 -3.55
C GLY A 76 -9.01 0.18 -2.85
N CYS A 77 -8.72 0.34 -1.57
CA CYS A 77 -8.21 -0.72 -0.71
C CYS A 77 -9.32 -1.36 0.12
N MET A 78 -9.65 -2.61 -0.16
CA MET A 78 -10.67 -3.37 0.59
C MET A 78 -10.28 -3.58 2.06
N ALA A 79 -8.98 -3.64 2.38
CA ALA A 79 -8.52 -3.79 3.75
C ALA A 79 -8.91 -2.59 4.64
N HIS A 80 -8.95 -1.38 4.09
CA HIS A 80 -9.40 -0.18 4.82
C HIS A 80 -10.92 -0.22 5.09
N ALA A 81 -11.72 -0.63 4.12
CA ALA A 81 -13.15 -0.87 4.35
C ALA A 81 -13.37 -1.95 5.40
N ARG A 82 -12.65 -3.09 5.31
CA ARG A 82 -12.70 -4.18 6.28
C ARG A 82 -12.33 -3.73 7.69
N ARG A 83 -11.28 -2.92 7.85
CA ARG A 83 -10.82 -2.41 9.16
C ARG A 83 -11.93 -1.65 9.89
N ARG A 84 -12.70 -0.81 9.19
CA ARG A 84 -13.80 -0.06 9.82
C ARG A 84 -14.91 -0.96 10.38
N PHE A 85 -15.24 -2.04 9.68
CA PHE A 85 -16.18 -3.04 10.20
C PHE A 85 -15.58 -3.82 11.37
N ASP A 86 -14.29 -4.12 11.36
CA ASP A 86 -13.61 -4.80 12.47
C ASP A 86 -13.56 -3.93 13.73
N GLU A 87 -13.34 -2.63 13.58
CA GLU A 87 -13.40 -1.65 14.68
C GLU A 87 -14.82 -1.59 15.27
N ALA A 88 -15.86 -1.53 14.42
CA ALA A 88 -17.24 -1.56 14.85
C ALA A 88 -17.59 -2.86 15.59
N LEU A 89 -17.17 -4.01 15.08
CA LEU A 89 -17.37 -5.31 15.74
C LEU A 89 -16.62 -5.40 17.07
N THR A 90 -15.38 -4.89 17.10
CA THR A 90 -14.54 -4.94 18.30
C THR A 90 -15.11 -4.09 19.43
N ALA A 91 -15.74 -2.97 19.12
CA ALA A 91 -16.44 -2.15 20.13
C ALA A 91 -17.59 -2.91 20.84
N LEU A 92 -18.23 -3.86 20.15
CA LEU A 92 -19.35 -4.65 20.69
C LEU A 92 -18.90 -5.88 21.51
N LYS A 93 -17.63 -6.32 21.42
CA LYS A 93 -17.16 -7.56 22.06
C LYS A 93 -17.31 -7.60 23.57
N LYS A 94 -17.39 -6.46 24.25
CA LYS A 94 -17.54 -6.38 25.70
C LYS A 94 -18.97 -6.65 26.17
N ASP A 95 -19.95 -6.31 25.32
CA ASP A 95 -21.36 -6.27 25.70
C ASP A 95 -22.19 -7.39 25.07
N PHE A 96 -21.61 -8.12 24.09
CA PHE A 96 -22.30 -9.12 23.28
C PHE A 96 -21.67 -10.51 23.43
N THR A 97 -22.49 -11.55 23.46
CA THR A 97 -22.06 -12.94 23.33
C THR A 97 -21.55 -13.23 21.92
N LYS A 98 -20.85 -14.34 21.73
CA LYS A 98 -20.35 -14.76 20.40
C LYS A 98 -21.50 -14.97 19.40
N GLU A 99 -22.62 -15.46 19.85
CA GLU A 99 -23.81 -15.69 19.04
C GLU A 99 -24.43 -14.36 18.61
N GLN A 100 -24.60 -13.44 19.54
CA GLN A 100 -25.11 -12.09 19.25
C GLN A 100 -24.20 -11.31 18.29
N LEU A 101 -22.87 -11.46 18.43
CA LEU A 101 -21.93 -10.81 17.51
C LEU A 101 -22.12 -11.28 16.06
N LYS A 102 -22.47 -12.55 15.81
CA LYS A 102 -22.72 -13.08 14.46
C LYS A 102 -23.91 -12.44 13.76
N GLU A 103 -24.88 -11.98 14.52
CA GLU A 103 -26.10 -11.32 14.01
C GLU A 103 -25.86 -9.84 13.68
N THR A 104 -24.73 -9.27 14.12
CA THR A 104 -24.43 -7.86 13.88
C THR A 104 -24.08 -7.57 12.42
N THR A 105 -24.43 -6.38 11.96
CA THR A 105 -24.09 -5.86 10.63
C THR A 105 -22.58 -5.91 10.40
N ALA A 106 -21.77 -5.57 11.41
CA ALA A 106 -20.30 -5.59 11.33
C ALA A 106 -19.77 -7.00 11.04
N TYR A 107 -20.24 -8.03 11.73
CA TYR A 107 -19.84 -9.40 11.49
C TYR A 107 -20.25 -9.88 10.10
N GLN A 108 -21.47 -9.60 9.68
CA GLN A 108 -21.99 -9.97 8.37
C GLN A 108 -21.22 -9.30 7.23
N ALA A 109 -20.82 -8.02 7.40
CA ALA A 109 -19.95 -7.33 6.45
C ALA A 109 -18.57 -8.00 6.35
N LEU A 110 -17.94 -8.30 7.49
CA LEU A 110 -16.64 -8.99 7.55
C LEU A 110 -16.69 -10.37 6.90
N ALA A 111 -17.79 -11.12 7.10
CA ALA A 111 -17.97 -12.43 6.46
C ALA A 111 -18.03 -12.31 4.93
N ARG A 112 -18.78 -11.33 4.39
CA ARG A 112 -18.88 -11.08 2.95
C ARG A 112 -17.55 -10.64 2.35
N ILE A 113 -16.85 -9.70 2.99
CA ILE A 113 -15.49 -9.29 2.58
C ILE A 113 -14.53 -10.48 2.64
N GLY A 114 -14.63 -11.33 3.68
CA GLY A 114 -13.83 -12.54 3.82
C GLY A 114 -13.99 -13.52 2.65
N MET A 115 -15.17 -13.60 2.03
CA MET A 115 -15.39 -14.42 0.84
C MET A 115 -14.62 -13.88 -0.37
N LEU A 116 -14.55 -12.56 -0.54
CA LEU A 116 -13.73 -11.94 -1.61
C LEU A 116 -12.24 -12.28 -1.45
N TYR A 117 -11.71 -12.18 -0.23
CA TYR A 117 -10.32 -12.56 0.05
C TYR A 117 -10.03 -14.05 -0.18
N LYS A 118 -10.98 -14.93 0.11
CA LYS A 118 -10.83 -16.37 -0.21
C LYS A 118 -10.72 -16.62 -1.71
N ILE A 119 -11.48 -15.88 -2.53
CA ILE A 119 -11.36 -15.97 -3.98
C ILE A 119 -9.96 -15.50 -4.42
N GLU A 120 -9.49 -14.35 -3.92
CA GLU A 120 -8.15 -13.84 -4.24
C GLU A 120 -7.03 -14.83 -3.85
N GLU A 121 -7.18 -15.52 -2.71
CA GLU A 121 -6.24 -16.57 -2.30
C GLU A 121 -6.22 -17.75 -3.26
N MET A 122 -7.39 -18.20 -3.73
CA MET A 122 -7.51 -19.33 -4.67
C MET A 122 -6.94 -19.00 -6.06
N ILE A 123 -6.97 -17.73 -6.46
CA ILE A 123 -6.49 -17.29 -7.78
C ILE A 123 -5.10 -16.66 -7.75
N ARG A 124 -4.42 -16.68 -6.61
CA ARG A 124 -3.13 -16.01 -6.40
C ARG A 124 -2.08 -16.36 -7.46
N ASP A 125 -1.96 -17.66 -7.76
CA ASP A 125 -0.93 -18.20 -8.65
C ASP A 125 -1.38 -18.30 -10.12
N LYS A 126 -2.56 -17.78 -10.45
CA LYS A 126 -3.10 -17.74 -11.80
C LYS A 126 -2.53 -16.56 -12.60
N THR A 127 -2.59 -16.66 -13.93
CA THR A 127 -2.23 -15.53 -14.82
C THR A 127 -3.19 -14.36 -14.63
N PRO A 128 -2.81 -13.13 -15.00
CA PRO A 128 -3.71 -11.98 -14.91
C PRO A 128 -5.03 -12.19 -15.66
N GLU A 129 -5.00 -12.83 -16.83
CA GLU A 129 -6.18 -13.14 -17.63
C GLU A 129 -7.10 -14.11 -16.88
N GLU A 130 -6.55 -15.20 -16.34
CA GLU A 130 -7.29 -16.18 -15.54
C GLU A 130 -7.85 -15.55 -14.27
N ARG A 131 -7.09 -14.64 -13.62
CA ARG A 131 -7.56 -13.90 -12.44
C ARG A 131 -8.73 -13.01 -12.79
N TYR A 132 -8.66 -12.28 -13.91
CA TYR A 132 -9.76 -11.47 -14.40
C TYR A 132 -11.02 -12.30 -14.62
N GLU A 133 -10.93 -13.43 -15.35
CA GLU A 133 -12.06 -14.31 -15.62
C GLU A 133 -12.70 -14.85 -14.34
N GLU A 134 -11.90 -15.34 -13.40
CA GLU A 134 -12.41 -15.86 -12.12
C GLU A 134 -13.05 -14.76 -11.27
N ARG A 135 -12.50 -13.55 -11.28
CA ARG A 135 -13.10 -12.39 -10.62
C ARG A 135 -14.45 -12.03 -11.20
N GLN A 136 -14.58 -12.00 -12.56
CA GLN A 136 -15.88 -11.76 -13.20
C GLN A 136 -16.92 -12.80 -12.83
N LYS A 137 -16.51 -14.07 -12.76
CA LYS A 137 -17.38 -15.22 -12.46
C LYS A 137 -17.77 -15.30 -10.98
N GLN A 138 -16.85 -15.08 -10.06
CA GLN A 138 -17.04 -15.37 -8.63
C GLN A 138 -17.07 -14.09 -7.77
N ALA A 139 -16.10 -13.19 -7.90
CA ALA A 139 -15.96 -12.04 -7.02
C ALA A 139 -16.97 -10.92 -7.35
N LYS A 140 -17.20 -10.65 -8.62
CA LYS A 140 -18.12 -9.58 -9.05
C LYS A 140 -19.54 -9.76 -8.54
N PRO A 141 -20.22 -10.91 -8.68
CA PRO A 141 -21.56 -11.08 -8.14
C PRO A 141 -21.60 -10.95 -6.62
N LEU A 142 -20.57 -11.43 -5.90
CA LEU A 142 -20.48 -11.28 -4.45
C LEU A 142 -20.31 -9.82 -4.03
N LEU A 143 -19.45 -9.07 -4.74
CA LEU A 143 -19.21 -7.65 -4.45
C LEU A 143 -20.46 -6.81 -4.76
N GLU A 144 -21.17 -7.08 -5.85
CA GLU A 144 -22.42 -6.39 -6.17
C GLU A 144 -23.51 -6.68 -5.12
N ALA A 145 -23.65 -7.95 -4.72
CA ALA A 145 -24.59 -8.33 -3.65
C ALA A 145 -24.22 -7.65 -2.31
N PHE A 146 -22.92 -7.52 -2.01
CA PHE A 146 -22.44 -6.82 -0.83
C PHE A 146 -22.82 -5.34 -0.86
N PHE A 147 -22.58 -4.64 -1.96
CA PHE A 147 -22.98 -3.23 -2.09
C PHE A 147 -24.50 -3.06 -2.10
N GLY A 148 -25.24 -3.96 -2.77
CA GLY A 148 -26.71 -3.95 -2.72
C GLY A 148 -27.22 -4.06 -1.28
N TRP A 149 -26.66 -4.99 -0.51
CA TRP A 149 -26.98 -5.13 0.90
C TRP A 149 -26.62 -3.89 1.75
N LEU A 150 -25.43 -3.28 1.53
CA LEU A 150 -25.05 -2.05 2.23
C LEU A 150 -26.00 -0.89 1.94
N HIS A 151 -26.50 -0.76 0.70
CA HIS A 151 -27.50 0.25 0.33
C HIS A 151 -28.83 0.07 1.10
N THR A 152 -29.26 -1.18 1.40
CA THR A 152 -30.46 -1.39 2.22
C THR A 152 -30.30 -0.90 3.66
N LEU A 153 -29.08 -0.69 4.11
CA LEU A 153 -28.77 -0.23 5.47
C LEU A 153 -28.53 1.27 5.55
N GLU A 154 -28.28 1.95 4.43
CA GLU A 154 -27.80 3.34 4.36
C GLU A 154 -28.68 4.33 5.14
N ASP A 155 -30.01 4.19 5.02
CA ASP A 155 -30.97 5.06 5.67
C ASP A 155 -31.33 4.61 7.12
N SER A 156 -30.97 3.38 7.49
CA SER A 156 -31.32 2.79 8.80
C SER A 156 -30.20 2.88 9.83
N VAL A 157 -28.94 3.13 9.41
CA VAL A 157 -27.81 3.21 10.34
C VAL A 157 -27.62 4.63 10.87
N ASP A 158 -27.34 4.74 12.17
CA ASP A 158 -26.88 6.00 12.73
C ASP A 158 -25.52 6.38 12.16
N ARG A 159 -25.46 7.48 11.41
CA ARG A 159 -24.27 7.99 10.72
C ARG A 159 -23.13 8.34 11.67
N SER A 160 -23.41 8.64 12.93
CA SER A 160 -22.41 8.96 13.95
C SER A 160 -21.79 7.69 14.57
N SER A 161 -22.44 6.55 14.47
CA SER A 161 -21.97 5.28 15.00
C SER A 161 -20.80 4.72 14.18
N LEU A 162 -19.97 3.86 14.78
CA LEU A 162 -18.88 3.18 14.09
C LEU A 162 -19.37 2.35 12.89
N ILE A 163 -20.51 1.68 13.06
CA ILE A 163 -21.09 0.87 11.97
C ILE A 163 -21.64 1.77 10.84
N GLY A 164 -22.31 2.88 11.16
CA GLY A 164 -22.78 3.83 10.15
C GLY A 164 -21.63 4.44 9.37
N GLN A 165 -20.56 4.83 10.05
CA GLN A 165 -19.33 5.32 9.41
C GLN A 165 -18.68 4.26 8.49
N ALA A 166 -18.67 2.98 8.90
CA ALA A 166 -18.15 1.88 8.09
C ALA A 166 -18.98 1.66 6.82
N VAL A 167 -20.33 1.65 6.95
CA VAL A 167 -21.25 1.50 5.82
C VAL A 167 -21.10 2.65 4.83
N LEU A 168 -21.19 3.90 5.30
CA LEU A 168 -21.12 5.09 4.44
C LEU A 168 -19.74 5.22 3.78
N HIS A 169 -18.65 4.97 4.51
CA HIS A 169 -17.31 4.97 3.92
C HIS A 169 -17.21 3.95 2.78
N THR A 170 -17.69 2.73 3.00
CA THR A 170 -17.61 1.67 1.99
C THR A 170 -18.45 1.98 0.76
N LEU A 171 -19.65 2.55 0.94
CA LEU A 171 -20.49 3.00 -0.16
C LEU A 171 -19.86 4.17 -0.93
N ASN A 172 -19.28 5.15 -0.26
CA ASN A 172 -18.57 6.27 -0.89
C ASN A 172 -17.33 5.81 -1.67
N GLN A 173 -16.71 4.70 -1.28
CA GLN A 173 -15.57 4.11 -1.97
C GLN A 173 -15.95 3.06 -3.03
N LYS A 174 -17.25 2.81 -3.25
CA LYS A 174 -17.77 1.75 -4.15
C LYS A 174 -17.12 1.74 -5.52
N VAL A 175 -17.01 2.90 -6.17
CA VAL A 175 -16.42 3.02 -7.52
C VAL A 175 -14.96 2.54 -7.52
N TYR A 176 -14.18 2.97 -6.55
CA TYR A 176 -12.76 2.63 -6.42
C TYR A 176 -12.55 1.17 -6.00
N LEU A 177 -13.36 0.68 -5.06
CA LEU A 177 -13.30 -0.71 -4.56
C LEU A 177 -13.70 -1.74 -5.61
N ARG A 178 -14.40 -1.37 -6.67
CA ARG A 178 -14.77 -2.27 -7.78
C ARG A 178 -13.67 -2.44 -8.81
N ARG A 179 -12.79 -1.45 -8.95
CA ARG A 179 -11.82 -1.39 -10.05
C ARG A 179 -10.82 -2.56 -10.08
N TYR A 180 -10.52 -3.20 -8.93
CA TYR A 180 -9.68 -4.39 -8.93
C TYR A 180 -10.26 -5.55 -9.76
N LEU A 181 -11.57 -5.54 -10.04
CA LEU A 181 -12.23 -6.52 -10.90
C LEU A 181 -11.97 -6.29 -12.39
N GLU A 182 -11.50 -5.10 -12.76
CA GLU A 182 -11.37 -4.67 -14.17
C GLU A 182 -10.06 -5.14 -14.80
N ASP A 183 -9.07 -5.49 -13.97
CA ASP A 183 -7.75 -5.94 -14.43
C ASP A 183 -7.17 -6.98 -13.47
N GLY A 184 -6.72 -8.13 -14.00
CA GLY A 184 -6.10 -9.21 -13.23
C GLY A 184 -4.74 -8.85 -12.62
N HIS A 185 -4.10 -7.78 -13.08
CA HIS A 185 -2.85 -7.27 -12.49
C HIS A 185 -3.07 -6.49 -11.19
N LEU A 186 -4.31 -6.12 -10.86
CA LEU A 186 -4.59 -5.32 -9.67
C LEU A 186 -4.76 -6.19 -8.42
N SER A 187 -4.30 -5.68 -7.29
CA SER A 187 -4.57 -6.25 -5.98
C SER A 187 -5.88 -5.71 -5.40
N ILE A 188 -6.56 -6.53 -4.59
CA ILE A 188 -7.79 -6.13 -3.87
C ILE A 188 -7.50 -5.09 -2.77
N ASP A 189 -6.25 -4.98 -2.33
CA ASP A 189 -5.81 -4.04 -1.30
C ASP A 189 -4.35 -3.59 -1.48
N ASN A 190 -3.92 -2.62 -0.67
CA ASN A 190 -2.55 -2.11 -0.62
C ASN A 190 -1.78 -2.51 0.64
N LEU A 191 -2.16 -3.59 1.33
CA LEU A 191 -1.50 -4.02 2.57
C LEU A 191 -0.01 -4.31 2.38
N ALA A 192 0.39 -4.72 1.18
CA ALA A 192 1.81 -4.92 0.85
C ALA A 192 2.64 -3.64 1.05
N ALA A 193 2.08 -2.46 0.73
CA ALA A 193 2.74 -1.18 0.93
C ALA A 193 2.82 -0.74 2.42
N GLU A 194 1.94 -1.25 3.27
CA GLU A 194 1.97 -0.92 4.70
C GLU A 194 3.13 -1.60 5.46
N ARG A 195 3.65 -2.72 4.95
CA ARG A 195 4.74 -3.46 5.61
C ARG A 195 6.06 -2.66 5.66
N PRO A 196 6.58 -2.11 4.55
CA PRO A 196 7.73 -1.22 4.57
C PRO A 196 7.52 0.02 5.46
N LEU A 197 6.30 0.57 5.45
CA LEU A 197 5.95 1.70 6.31
C LEU A 197 6.05 1.36 7.80
N LYS A 198 5.71 0.13 8.20
CA LYS A 198 5.89 -0.34 9.58
C LYS A 198 7.36 -0.39 9.99
N ASN A 199 8.25 -0.82 9.09
CA ASN A 199 9.69 -0.84 9.35
C ASN A 199 10.23 0.58 9.56
N PHE A 200 9.84 1.53 8.72
CA PHE A 200 10.15 2.94 8.91
C PHE A 200 9.61 3.49 10.23
N ALA A 201 8.34 3.23 10.57
CA ALA A 201 7.71 3.68 11.80
C ALA A 201 8.37 3.07 13.05
N THR A 202 8.85 1.82 12.98
CA THR A 202 9.62 1.18 14.05
C THR A 202 11.00 1.82 14.21
N GLY A 203 11.71 2.05 13.12
CA GLY A 203 13.00 2.77 13.12
C GLY A 203 12.86 4.16 13.73
N ARG A 204 11.76 4.87 13.44
CA ARG A 204 11.47 6.19 14.00
C ARG A 204 11.42 6.21 15.55
N ARG A 205 11.03 5.11 16.18
CA ARG A 205 11.07 5.02 17.66
C ARG A 205 12.48 5.14 18.24
N ASN A 206 13.52 4.86 17.43
CA ASN A 206 14.91 4.96 17.84
C ASN A 206 15.49 6.35 17.60
N TRP A 207 15.23 6.94 16.39
CA TRP A 207 15.81 8.23 16.01
C TRP A 207 14.87 9.43 16.16
N LEU A 208 13.58 9.23 16.42
CA LEU A 208 12.50 10.17 16.74
C LEU A 208 12.21 11.24 15.68
N PHE A 209 13.22 11.94 15.17
CA PHE A 209 13.10 13.04 14.22
C PHE A 209 14.30 13.07 13.25
N ALA A 210 14.17 13.76 12.13
CA ALA A 210 15.28 14.16 11.28
C ALA A 210 15.73 15.59 11.66
N LYS A 211 17.04 15.85 11.69
CA LYS A 211 17.53 17.19 11.98
C LYS A 211 17.21 18.16 10.85
N SER A 212 17.36 17.74 9.61
CA SER A 212 17.19 18.58 8.42
C SER A 212 16.40 17.87 7.31
N ILE A 213 15.93 18.65 6.32
CA ILE A 213 15.30 18.13 5.10
C ILE A 213 16.22 17.13 4.39
N ARG A 214 17.52 17.45 4.23
CA ARG A 214 18.51 16.54 3.62
C ARG A 214 18.62 15.22 4.39
N GLY A 215 18.56 15.27 5.72
CA GLY A 215 18.55 14.05 6.55
C GLY A 215 17.28 13.21 6.35
N ALA A 216 16.11 13.86 6.20
CA ALA A 216 14.86 13.19 5.90
C ALA A 216 14.87 12.54 4.49
N GLN A 217 15.40 13.24 3.49
CA GLN A 217 15.56 12.74 2.13
C GLN A 217 16.58 11.59 2.06
N ALA A 218 17.71 11.71 2.76
CA ALA A 218 18.69 10.63 2.87
C ALA A 218 18.07 9.38 3.52
N SER A 219 17.27 9.56 4.58
CA SER A 219 16.52 8.46 5.19
C SER A 219 15.56 7.81 4.18
N ALA A 220 14.81 8.61 3.42
CA ALA A 220 13.91 8.10 2.37
C ALA A 220 14.69 7.26 1.35
N THR A 221 15.83 7.72 0.88
CA THR A 221 16.70 6.99 -0.07
C THR A 221 17.18 5.67 0.52
N VAL A 222 17.72 5.68 1.74
CA VAL A 222 18.24 4.46 2.39
C VAL A 222 17.12 3.44 2.61
N TYR A 223 15.94 3.88 3.10
CA TYR A 223 14.80 2.99 3.26
C TYR A 223 14.30 2.45 1.91
N SER A 224 14.27 3.27 0.86
CA SER A 224 13.91 2.81 -0.50
C SER A 224 14.81 1.67 -0.95
N ILE A 225 16.12 1.84 -0.84
CA ILE A 225 17.10 0.84 -1.25
C ILE A 225 16.99 -0.43 -0.38
N THR A 226 16.94 -0.28 0.94
CA THR A 226 16.92 -1.44 1.85
C THR A 226 15.63 -2.23 1.79
N GLU A 227 14.47 -1.57 1.73
CA GLU A 227 13.16 -2.25 1.62
C GLU A 227 13.02 -2.91 0.24
N THR A 228 13.48 -2.25 -0.84
CA THR A 228 13.50 -2.86 -2.17
C THR A 228 14.42 -4.08 -2.21
N ALA A 229 15.59 -4.03 -1.59
CA ALA A 229 16.50 -5.17 -1.48
C ALA A 229 15.82 -6.35 -0.76
N MET A 230 15.20 -6.10 0.40
CA MET A 230 14.46 -7.14 1.14
C MET A 230 13.31 -7.74 0.34
N LEU A 231 12.58 -6.90 -0.40
CA LEU A 231 11.45 -7.32 -1.23
C LEU A 231 11.89 -8.23 -2.39
N ASN A 232 13.13 -8.06 -2.87
CA ASN A 232 13.76 -8.90 -3.89
C ASN A 232 14.60 -10.06 -3.30
N GLY A 233 14.41 -10.37 -2.02
CA GLY A 233 15.09 -11.51 -1.38
C GLY A 233 16.57 -11.31 -1.14
N LEU A 234 17.04 -10.08 -1.06
CA LEU A 234 18.42 -9.76 -0.73
C LEU A 234 18.62 -9.57 0.79
N LYS A 235 19.87 -9.72 1.24
CA LYS A 235 20.34 -9.32 2.56
C LYS A 235 20.74 -7.85 2.50
N PRO A 236 20.06 -6.91 3.13
CA PRO A 236 20.31 -5.48 2.94
C PRO A 236 21.75 -5.06 3.24
N TYR A 237 22.35 -5.60 4.28
CA TYR A 237 23.74 -5.29 4.64
C TYR A 237 24.71 -5.71 3.53
N ASN A 238 24.66 -6.96 3.09
CA ASN A 238 25.58 -7.47 2.05
C ASN A 238 25.37 -6.73 0.72
N TYR A 239 24.09 -6.48 0.37
CA TYR A 239 23.74 -5.75 -0.84
C TYR A 239 24.28 -4.31 -0.80
N LEU A 240 24.06 -3.58 0.30
CA LEU A 240 24.56 -2.21 0.43
C LEU A 240 26.10 -2.16 0.40
N THR A 241 26.75 -3.10 1.09
CA THR A 241 28.23 -3.18 1.06
C THR A 241 28.72 -3.36 -0.37
N TYR A 242 28.14 -4.32 -1.10
CA TYR A 242 28.47 -4.55 -2.50
C TYR A 242 28.24 -3.30 -3.38
N VAL A 243 27.07 -2.68 -3.27
CA VAL A 243 26.75 -1.47 -4.05
C VAL A 243 27.75 -0.34 -3.74
N MET A 244 28.09 -0.10 -2.47
CA MET A 244 29.05 0.94 -2.10
C MET A 244 30.45 0.67 -2.63
N GLU A 245 30.90 -0.59 -2.64
CA GLU A 245 32.18 -0.98 -3.21
C GLU A 245 32.20 -0.75 -4.72
N GLN A 246 31.17 -1.19 -5.43
CA GLN A 246 31.08 -0.97 -6.88
C GLN A 246 30.99 0.52 -7.24
N MET A 247 30.19 1.30 -6.50
CA MET A 247 30.08 2.75 -6.75
C MET A 247 31.40 3.50 -6.52
N LYS A 248 32.22 3.05 -5.60
CA LYS A 248 33.57 3.59 -5.41
C LYS A 248 34.45 3.41 -6.65
N ASP A 249 34.34 2.26 -7.30
CA ASP A 249 35.13 1.91 -8.49
C ASP A 249 34.59 2.60 -9.76
N LEU A 250 33.28 2.80 -9.84
CA LEU A 250 32.59 3.50 -10.94
C LEU A 250 32.80 5.03 -10.90
N GLY A 251 33.21 5.57 -9.77
CA GLY A 251 33.44 7.02 -9.61
C GLY A 251 32.16 7.86 -9.45
N PRO A 252 32.29 9.21 -9.47
CA PRO A 252 31.20 10.12 -9.10
C PRO A 252 30.10 10.28 -10.16
N PHE A 253 30.36 9.89 -11.41
CA PHE A 253 29.40 10.02 -12.52
C PHE A 253 29.34 8.70 -13.32
N PRO A 254 28.79 7.61 -12.72
CA PRO A 254 28.72 6.33 -13.39
C PRO A 254 27.76 6.36 -14.58
N GLU A 255 28.07 5.60 -15.62
CA GLU A 255 27.16 5.36 -16.74
C GLU A 255 25.87 4.65 -16.25
N LYS A 256 24.76 4.98 -16.91
CA LYS A 256 23.43 4.45 -16.52
C LYS A 256 23.40 2.92 -16.57
N GLU A 257 24.00 2.33 -17.56
CA GLU A 257 24.08 0.88 -17.78
C GLU A 257 24.78 0.18 -16.60
N ALA A 258 25.89 0.73 -16.13
CA ALA A 258 26.60 0.20 -14.96
C ALA A 258 25.74 0.29 -13.67
N MET A 259 24.94 1.36 -13.54
CA MET A 259 24.02 1.49 -12.40
C MET A 259 22.88 0.49 -12.47
N LEU A 260 22.37 0.14 -13.67
CA LEU A 260 21.31 -0.86 -13.84
C LEU A 260 21.74 -2.25 -13.33
N GLU A 261 23.03 -2.60 -13.48
CA GLU A 261 23.59 -3.86 -12.97
C GLU A 261 23.62 -3.95 -11.43
N LEU A 262 23.53 -2.81 -10.75
CA LEU A 262 23.51 -2.74 -9.28
C LEU A 262 22.10 -2.76 -8.69
N LEU A 263 21.04 -2.72 -9.50
CA LEU A 263 19.66 -2.69 -9.00
C LEU A 263 19.29 -4.00 -8.27
N PRO A 264 18.39 -3.95 -7.26
CA PRO A 264 18.06 -5.10 -6.42
C PRO A 264 17.51 -6.33 -7.15
N TRP A 265 17.07 -6.17 -8.39
CA TRP A 265 16.57 -7.25 -9.25
C TRP A 265 17.54 -7.66 -10.35
N SER A 266 18.76 -7.11 -10.34
CA SER A 266 19.78 -7.49 -11.30
C SER A 266 20.23 -8.93 -11.09
N THR A 267 20.41 -9.66 -12.20
CA THR A 267 20.96 -11.02 -12.20
C THR A 267 22.47 -11.07 -12.00
N SER A 268 23.13 -9.92 -12.08
CA SER A 268 24.59 -9.76 -11.90
C SER A 268 25.03 -9.71 -10.43
N LEU A 269 24.06 -9.64 -9.49
CA LEU A 269 24.37 -9.53 -8.07
C LEU A 269 25.04 -10.81 -7.52
N PRO A 270 26.09 -10.69 -6.68
CA PRO A 270 26.77 -11.83 -6.09
C PRO A 270 25.85 -12.69 -5.22
N ALA A 271 26.10 -13.99 -5.17
CA ALA A 271 25.30 -14.95 -4.39
C ALA A 271 25.22 -14.61 -2.90
N GLU A 272 26.24 -13.96 -2.34
CA GLU A 272 26.27 -13.50 -0.95
C GLU A 272 25.25 -12.41 -0.63
N CYS A 273 24.84 -11.63 -1.65
CA CYS A 273 23.77 -10.64 -1.51
C CYS A 273 22.40 -11.28 -1.33
N HIS A 274 22.21 -12.51 -1.78
CA HIS A 274 20.91 -13.17 -1.69
C HIS A 274 20.66 -13.79 -0.31
N SER A 275 19.43 -13.65 0.19
CA SER A 275 18.99 -14.37 1.37
C SER A 275 18.80 -15.86 0.99
N LYS A 276 19.15 -16.78 1.90
CA LYS A 276 18.75 -18.16 1.73
C LYS A 276 17.23 -18.20 1.87
N LEU A 277 16.49 -18.10 0.76
CA LEU A 277 15.06 -18.29 0.78
C LEU A 277 14.77 -19.69 1.34
N LYS A 278 14.08 -19.73 2.47
CA LYS A 278 13.31 -20.93 2.80
C LYS A 278 12.24 -21.03 1.71
N LYS A 279 12.41 -22.03 0.82
CA LYS A 279 11.36 -22.43 -0.12
C LYS A 279 10.08 -22.77 0.63
#